data_e79097566a60f50030a7faa60b1e90b2
#
_entry.id   e79097566a60f50030a7faa60b1e90b2
#
_cell.length_a   1.000
_cell.length_b   1.000
_cell.length_c   1.000
_cell.angle_alpha   90.00
_cell.angle_beta   90.00
_cell.angle_gamma   90.00
#
_symmetry.space_group_name_H-M   'P 1'
#
loop_
_entity.id
_entity.type
_entity.pdbx_description
1 polymer ?
#
loop_
_entity_poly.entity_id
_entity_poly.type
_entity_poly.pdbx_seq_one_letter_code
_entity_poly.pdbx_strand_id
1 'polypeptide(L)'
;MEGFEVCSIPAIAAICYGFIELLKRTSNYSDKLKNAYPLISAIFGAIVGVVAYLAEPSFAVVHSVLGAALCGMASGLSATGSNEILQRLKQKTKIALPDPTDDPPPKYYITGDKHRHFKKLIEFCKTNNLRRKDVIVILGDAGFNYYGDKRDEKLKKQLSEVNVTLFCIYGNKEKRPETIATYGIQTFCGGIAYYEPGYPNLLFAKDGEVYDFNGKQFMTIGGAHSVDKLRCLEEGLPFFEDEMPSAELKSEIERTLDARGNKIDGFLTHTCPLSFIPTEAFVSTRCAVSESKINAKNKTDTYPLDIDRSTEEWLEGLKEKVSFEEWYCGHYHVDKVLGNIRMLHHEFLPFCANTGNDV
;
A
#
# COMPACT_ATOMS: atom_id res chain seq x y z
N MET A 1 -34.66 12.68 -10.46
CA MET A 1 -34.85 11.99 -9.18
C MET A 1 -33.50 11.99 -8.50
N GLU A 2 -33.27 12.93 -7.59
CA GLU A 2 -32.06 12.97 -6.78
C GLU A 2 -32.02 11.72 -5.89
N GLY A 3 -30.91 10.99 -5.94
CA GLY A 3 -30.74 9.76 -5.17
C GLY A 3 -30.77 10.05 -3.67
N PHE A 4 -31.65 9.39 -2.96
CA PHE A 4 -31.71 9.44 -1.51
C PHE A 4 -30.46 8.77 -0.94
N GLU A 5 -29.51 9.54 -0.41
CA GLU A 5 -28.41 9.01 0.40
C GLU A 5 -28.92 8.80 1.84
N VAL A 6 -29.05 7.55 2.23
CA VAL A 6 -29.42 7.17 3.60
C VAL A 6 -28.16 7.08 4.45
N CYS A 7 -27.89 8.11 5.27
CA CYS A 7 -26.75 8.16 6.18
C CYS A 7 -27.17 7.81 7.61
N SER A 8 -26.30 7.14 8.38
CA SER A 8 -26.50 6.96 9.83
C SER A 8 -26.12 8.23 10.57
N ILE A 9 -26.91 8.58 11.60
CA ILE A 9 -26.67 9.75 12.45
C ILE A 9 -26.05 9.25 13.76
N PRO A 10 -24.78 9.61 14.07
CA PRO A 10 -24.07 9.07 15.25
C PRO A 10 -24.78 9.30 16.58
N ALA A 11 -25.42 10.44 16.78
CA ALA A 11 -26.18 10.74 17.99
C ALA A 11 -27.37 9.79 18.18
N ILE A 12 -28.11 9.49 17.10
CA ILE A 12 -29.24 8.55 17.14
C ILE A 12 -28.71 7.13 17.39
N ALA A 13 -27.59 6.75 16.77
CA ALA A 13 -26.97 5.44 17.00
C ALA A 13 -26.55 5.25 18.47
N ALA A 14 -25.98 6.28 19.12
CA ALA A 14 -25.61 6.25 20.53
C ALA A 14 -26.85 6.08 21.46
N ILE A 15 -27.94 6.79 21.17
CA ILE A 15 -29.23 6.66 21.92
C ILE A 15 -29.78 5.24 21.76
N CYS A 16 -29.79 4.71 20.54
CA CYS A 16 -30.26 3.35 20.25
C CYS A 16 -29.42 2.29 20.97
N TYR A 17 -28.09 2.47 21.00
CA TYR A 17 -27.19 1.59 21.72
C TYR A 17 -27.49 1.56 23.22
N GLY A 18 -27.63 2.73 23.86
CA GLY A 18 -27.97 2.85 25.27
C GLY A 18 -29.32 2.20 25.61
N PHE A 19 -30.34 2.39 24.76
CA PHE A 19 -31.65 1.76 24.90
C PHE A 19 -31.58 0.23 24.82
N ILE A 20 -30.86 -0.31 23.84
CA ILE A 20 -30.68 -1.77 23.69
C ILE A 20 -29.93 -2.36 24.89
N GLU A 21 -28.88 -1.69 25.39
CA GLU A 21 -28.15 -2.15 26.57
C GLU A 21 -29.05 -2.16 27.83
N LEU A 22 -29.92 -1.16 27.98
CA LEU A 22 -30.90 -1.14 29.05
C LEU A 22 -31.91 -2.30 28.93
N LEU A 23 -32.44 -2.56 27.72
CA LEU A 23 -33.32 -3.68 27.45
C LEU A 23 -32.67 -5.04 27.74
N LYS A 24 -31.40 -5.21 27.37
CA LYS A 24 -30.65 -6.43 27.67
C LYS A 24 -30.56 -6.67 29.17
N ARG A 25 -30.25 -5.64 29.97
CA ARG A 25 -30.13 -5.71 31.42
C ARG A 25 -31.48 -6.04 32.07
N THR A 26 -32.57 -5.38 31.66
CA THR A 26 -33.91 -5.58 32.23
C THR A 26 -34.53 -6.92 31.86
N SER A 27 -34.22 -7.46 30.68
CA SER A 27 -34.70 -8.76 30.19
C SER A 27 -33.84 -9.94 30.65
N ASN A 28 -32.89 -9.77 31.58
CA ASN A 28 -31.92 -10.79 32.01
C ASN A 28 -31.26 -11.53 30.84
N TYR A 29 -30.91 -10.81 29.78
CA TYR A 29 -30.28 -11.35 28.55
C TYR A 29 -31.05 -12.54 27.94
N SER A 30 -32.40 -12.49 27.97
CA SER A 30 -33.23 -13.57 27.42
C SER A 30 -32.84 -13.94 25.98
N ASP A 31 -32.54 -15.22 25.76
CA ASP A 31 -32.17 -15.75 24.44
C ASP A 31 -33.30 -15.61 23.40
N LYS A 32 -34.55 -15.54 23.82
CA LYS A 32 -35.69 -15.32 22.93
C LYS A 32 -35.71 -13.91 22.33
N LEU A 33 -35.20 -12.91 23.07
CA LEU A 33 -35.13 -11.51 22.61
C LEU A 33 -33.88 -11.17 21.84
N LYS A 34 -32.82 -11.96 21.97
CA LYS A 34 -31.55 -11.71 21.18
C LYS A 34 -31.81 -11.54 19.69
N ASN A 35 -32.76 -12.33 19.16
CA ASN A 35 -33.12 -12.29 17.75
C ASN A 35 -33.90 -11.05 17.32
N ALA A 36 -34.52 -10.37 18.27
CA ALA A 36 -35.37 -9.21 18.03
C ALA A 36 -34.63 -7.87 18.24
N TYR A 37 -33.47 -7.84 18.92
CA TYR A 37 -32.80 -6.59 19.24
C TYR A 37 -32.47 -5.73 18.00
N PRO A 38 -32.01 -6.25 16.86
CA PRO A 38 -31.79 -5.42 15.69
C PRO A 38 -33.06 -4.79 15.15
N LEU A 39 -34.18 -5.54 15.13
CA LEU A 39 -35.46 -5.02 14.68
C LEU A 39 -36.00 -3.96 15.65
N ILE A 40 -35.90 -4.22 16.96
CA ILE A 40 -36.30 -3.27 18.02
C ILE A 40 -35.48 -2.00 17.91
N SER A 41 -34.17 -2.11 17.71
CA SER A 41 -33.28 -0.97 17.54
C SER A 41 -33.59 -0.17 16.26
N ALA A 42 -33.91 -0.84 15.16
CA ALA A 42 -34.32 -0.19 13.92
C ALA A 42 -35.61 0.61 14.07
N ILE A 43 -36.64 0.01 14.72
CA ILE A 43 -37.91 0.68 14.95
C ILE A 43 -37.74 1.86 15.94
N PHE A 44 -37.00 1.67 17.01
CA PHE A 44 -36.68 2.73 17.97
C PHE A 44 -35.91 3.86 17.33
N GLY A 45 -34.88 3.54 16.50
CA GLY A 45 -34.14 4.51 15.74
C GLY A 45 -34.99 5.32 14.75
N ALA A 46 -35.97 4.66 14.08
CA ALA A 46 -36.91 5.36 13.21
C ALA A 46 -37.76 6.37 13.99
N ILE A 47 -38.26 6.00 15.17
CA ILE A 47 -39.04 6.90 16.04
C ILE A 47 -38.19 8.08 16.51
N VAL A 48 -36.95 7.83 16.97
CA VAL A 48 -36.03 8.88 17.42
C VAL A 48 -35.69 9.82 16.28
N GLY A 49 -35.46 9.28 15.06
CA GLY A 49 -35.18 10.10 13.84
C GLY A 49 -36.32 11.04 13.48
N VAL A 50 -37.57 10.54 13.52
CA VAL A 50 -38.79 11.35 13.28
C VAL A 50 -38.96 12.42 14.35
N VAL A 51 -38.82 12.07 15.63
CA VAL A 51 -38.93 13.01 16.74
C VAL A 51 -37.86 14.13 16.62
N ALA A 52 -36.63 13.75 16.34
CA ALA A 52 -35.53 14.70 16.15
C ALA A 52 -35.81 15.68 14.97
N TYR A 53 -36.33 15.15 13.87
CA TYR A 53 -36.70 15.99 12.69
C TYR A 53 -37.88 16.94 13.00
N LEU A 54 -38.86 16.51 13.78
CA LEU A 54 -39.97 17.36 14.15
C LEU A 54 -39.59 18.44 15.18
N ALA A 55 -38.63 18.14 16.05
CA ALA A 55 -38.09 19.07 17.04
C ALA A 55 -37.15 20.12 16.39
N GLU A 56 -36.28 19.69 15.48
CA GLU A 56 -35.28 20.52 14.82
C GLU A 56 -35.08 20.01 13.39
N PRO A 57 -35.79 20.57 12.39
CA PRO A 57 -35.70 20.13 10.99
C PRO A 57 -34.29 20.21 10.37
N SER A 58 -33.41 21.03 10.93
CA SER A 58 -32.02 21.17 10.49
C SER A 58 -31.11 20.07 11.05
N PHE A 59 -31.56 19.27 12.02
CA PHE A 59 -30.78 18.21 12.63
C PHE A 59 -30.53 17.03 11.69
N ALA A 60 -31.41 16.80 10.72
CA ALA A 60 -31.29 15.68 9.78
C ALA A 60 -30.89 16.22 8.39
N VAL A 61 -29.95 15.53 7.73
CA VAL A 61 -29.50 15.80 6.34
C VAL A 61 -30.63 15.59 5.32
N VAL A 62 -31.85 15.24 5.77
CA VAL A 62 -33.01 14.88 4.96
C VAL A 62 -34.18 15.82 5.19
N HIS A 63 -34.85 16.23 4.11
CA HIS A 63 -35.92 17.22 4.12
C HIS A 63 -37.33 16.59 4.14
N SER A 64 -37.48 15.38 4.68
CA SER A 64 -38.79 14.69 4.78
C SER A 64 -38.88 13.80 5.99
N VAL A 65 -40.10 13.64 6.52
CA VAL A 65 -40.39 12.72 7.64
C VAL A 65 -39.99 11.28 7.32
N LEU A 66 -40.22 10.85 6.06
CA LEU A 66 -39.83 9.51 5.62
C LEU A 66 -38.32 9.34 5.59
N GLY A 67 -37.61 10.34 5.10
CA GLY A 67 -36.14 10.34 5.11
C GLY A 67 -35.57 10.31 6.53
N ALA A 68 -36.14 11.08 7.46
CA ALA A 68 -35.77 11.08 8.87
C ALA A 68 -36.00 9.71 9.53
N ALA A 69 -37.11 9.05 9.20
CA ALA A 69 -37.39 7.68 9.65
C ALA A 69 -36.37 6.66 9.12
N LEU A 70 -36.00 6.74 7.83
CA LEU A 70 -35.02 5.85 7.20
C LEU A 70 -33.61 6.05 7.78
N CYS A 71 -33.19 7.30 7.97
CA CYS A 71 -31.88 7.60 8.60
C CYS A 71 -31.85 7.16 10.06
N GLY A 72 -32.94 7.35 10.80
CA GLY A 72 -33.08 6.85 12.17
C GLY A 72 -33.04 5.31 12.24
N MET A 73 -33.71 4.63 11.31
CA MET A 73 -33.68 3.16 11.19
C MET A 73 -32.26 2.65 10.90
N ALA A 74 -31.53 3.28 9.95
CA ALA A 74 -30.14 2.95 9.64
C ALA A 74 -29.23 3.15 10.86
N SER A 75 -29.44 4.24 11.61
CA SER A 75 -28.71 4.52 12.85
C SER A 75 -28.98 3.47 13.92
N GLY A 76 -30.23 3.04 14.08
CA GLY A 76 -30.60 1.97 15.01
C GLY A 76 -29.98 0.62 14.65
N LEU A 77 -29.97 0.26 13.37
CA LEU A 77 -29.29 -0.96 12.88
C LEU A 77 -27.77 -0.89 13.11
N SER A 78 -27.13 0.26 12.91
CA SER A 78 -25.71 0.47 13.18
C SER A 78 -25.37 0.29 14.66
N ALA A 79 -26.27 0.69 15.57
CA ALA A 79 -26.10 0.57 17.01
C ALA A 79 -26.08 -0.89 17.52
N THR A 80 -26.77 -1.82 16.85
CA THR A 80 -26.81 -3.25 17.23
C THR A 80 -25.70 -4.08 16.60
N GLY A 81 -24.86 -3.44 15.79
CA GLY A 81 -23.67 -4.04 15.16
C GLY A 81 -24.01 -4.94 13.96
N SER A 82 -23.45 -4.60 12.81
CA SER A 82 -23.47 -5.44 11.60
C SER A 82 -22.92 -6.85 11.84
N ASN A 83 -22.12 -7.06 12.88
CA ASN A 83 -21.58 -8.36 13.30
C ASN A 83 -22.67 -9.38 13.69
N GLU A 84 -23.76 -8.98 14.36
CA GLU A 84 -24.83 -9.94 14.72
C GLU A 84 -25.66 -10.37 13.51
N ILE A 85 -25.87 -9.48 12.53
CA ILE A 85 -26.57 -9.83 11.29
C ILE A 85 -25.70 -10.75 10.43
N LEU A 86 -24.42 -10.48 10.34
CA LEU A 86 -23.45 -11.36 9.66
C LEU A 86 -23.34 -12.73 10.33
N GLN A 87 -23.30 -12.82 11.64
CA GLN A 87 -23.28 -14.10 12.38
C GLN A 87 -24.56 -14.92 12.15
N ARG A 88 -25.73 -14.27 12.02
CA ARG A 88 -27.01 -14.96 11.77
C ARG A 88 -27.19 -15.40 10.33
N LEU A 89 -26.70 -14.64 9.37
CA LEU A 89 -26.60 -15.07 7.97
C LEU A 89 -25.69 -16.29 7.86
N LYS A 90 -24.57 -16.31 8.61
CA LYS A 90 -23.67 -17.46 8.72
C LYS A 90 -24.33 -18.71 9.35
N GLN A 91 -25.24 -18.55 10.32
CA GLN A 91 -25.96 -19.68 10.95
C GLN A 91 -27.11 -20.25 10.10
N LYS A 92 -27.77 -19.44 9.26
CA LYS A 92 -28.89 -19.91 8.39
C LYS A 92 -28.42 -20.56 7.10
N THR A 93 -27.27 -20.16 6.57
CA THR A 93 -26.58 -20.91 5.54
C THR A 93 -25.67 -21.92 6.23
N LYS A 94 -26.06 -23.21 6.24
CA LYS A 94 -25.17 -24.35 6.55
C LYS A 94 -24.08 -24.54 5.47
N ILE A 95 -23.56 -23.47 4.91
CA ILE A 95 -22.31 -23.44 4.24
C ILE A 95 -21.31 -23.22 5.35
N ALA A 96 -20.56 -24.26 5.72
CA ALA A 96 -19.37 -24.13 6.53
C ALA A 96 -18.46 -23.15 5.77
N LEU A 97 -18.57 -21.86 6.10
CA LEU A 97 -17.50 -20.92 5.75
C LEU A 97 -16.30 -21.44 6.54
N PRO A 98 -15.14 -21.62 5.90
CA PRO A 98 -13.92 -21.98 6.62
C PRO A 98 -13.76 -21.01 7.79
N ASP A 99 -13.39 -21.56 8.96
CA ASP A 99 -13.10 -20.75 10.15
C ASP A 99 -12.13 -19.62 9.71
N PRO A 100 -12.38 -18.35 10.06
CA PRO A 100 -11.41 -17.28 9.79
C PRO A 100 -10.02 -17.59 10.35
N THR A 101 -9.90 -18.53 11.30
CA THR A 101 -8.63 -19.05 11.81
C THR A 101 -7.98 -20.07 10.89
N ASP A 102 -8.73 -20.66 9.91
CA ASP A 102 -8.19 -21.64 8.95
C ASP A 102 -7.60 -21.03 7.69
N ASP A 103 -7.78 -19.72 7.46
CA ASP A 103 -7.15 -19.06 6.31
C ASP A 103 -5.69 -18.71 6.67
N PRO A 104 -4.70 -19.42 6.12
CA PRO A 104 -3.30 -19.23 6.49
C PRO A 104 -2.89 -17.76 6.30
N PRO A 105 -1.99 -17.23 7.14
CA PRO A 105 -1.58 -15.84 7.09
C PRO A 105 -1.09 -15.43 5.70
N PRO A 106 -1.05 -14.13 5.37
CA PRO A 106 -0.52 -13.68 4.10
C PRO A 106 0.95 -14.08 3.96
N LYS A 107 1.33 -14.47 2.74
CA LYS A 107 2.73 -14.68 2.37
C LYS A 107 3.28 -13.37 1.82
N TYR A 108 4.50 -13.06 2.20
CA TYR A 108 5.22 -11.89 1.69
C TYR A 108 6.40 -12.35 0.86
N TYR A 109 6.58 -11.73 -0.28
CA TYR A 109 7.73 -11.90 -1.16
C TYR A 109 8.29 -10.53 -1.54
N ILE A 110 9.57 -10.50 -1.89
CA ILE A 110 10.25 -9.27 -2.31
C ILE A 110 11.07 -9.52 -3.58
N THR A 111 11.10 -8.54 -4.46
CA THR A 111 11.83 -8.58 -5.73
C THR A 111 12.24 -7.16 -6.15
N GLY A 112 13.17 -7.05 -7.09
CA GLY A 112 13.60 -5.75 -7.64
C GLY A 112 12.74 -5.27 -8.81
N ASP A 113 13.30 -4.34 -9.56
CA ASP A 113 12.76 -3.62 -10.70
C ASP A 113 12.03 -4.50 -11.72
N LYS A 114 10.93 -4.01 -12.24
CA LYS A 114 10.15 -4.74 -13.25
C LYS A 114 10.09 -4.04 -14.61
N HIS A 115 10.27 -2.73 -14.67
CA HIS A 115 10.24 -1.95 -15.91
C HIS A 115 9.15 -2.42 -16.88
N ARG A 116 7.92 -2.62 -16.36
CA ARG A 116 6.74 -3.10 -17.09
C ARG A 116 6.78 -4.58 -17.53
N HIS A 117 7.83 -5.35 -17.18
CA HIS A 117 8.02 -6.75 -17.55
C HIS A 117 7.53 -7.71 -16.45
N PHE A 118 6.22 -7.99 -16.41
CA PHE A 118 5.59 -8.77 -15.35
C PHE A 118 5.40 -10.26 -15.66
N LYS A 119 5.86 -10.77 -16.81
CA LYS A 119 5.64 -12.18 -17.19
C LYS A 119 6.17 -13.15 -16.13
N LYS A 120 7.41 -12.98 -15.67
CA LYS A 120 8.02 -13.82 -14.62
C LYS A 120 7.28 -13.72 -13.30
N LEU A 121 6.82 -12.50 -12.92
CA LEU A 121 6.04 -12.27 -11.70
C LEU A 121 4.69 -13.01 -11.76
N ILE A 122 3.98 -12.92 -12.87
CA ILE A 122 2.70 -13.61 -13.06
C ILE A 122 2.89 -15.15 -13.02
N GLU A 123 3.96 -15.67 -13.63
CA GLU A 123 4.32 -17.08 -13.56
C GLU A 123 4.64 -17.50 -12.11
N PHE A 124 5.41 -16.70 -11.38
CA PHE A 124 5.71 -16.91 -9.97
C PHE A 124 4.45 -16.98 -9.11
N CYS A 125 3.51 -16.03 -9.29
CA CYS A 125 2.23 -16.03 -8.58
C CYS A 125 1.43 -17.32 -8.81
N LYS A 126 1.38 -17.80 -10.06
CA LYS A 126 0.68 -19.03 -10.43
C LYS A 126 1.34 -20.26 -9.82
N THR A 127 2.66 -20.38 -9.96
CA THR A 127 3.44 -21.53 -9.46
C THR A 127 3.35 -21.68 -7.94
N ASN A 128 3.31 -20.54 -7.23
CA ASN A 128 3.24 -20.53 -5.76
C ASN A 128 1.81 -20.43 -5.22
N ASN A 129 0.79 -20.49 -6.10
CA ASN A 129 -0.63 -20.38 -5.75
C ASN A 129 -0.92 -19.18 -4.85
N LEU A 130 -0.40 -17.98 -5.23
CA LEU A 130 -0.58 -16.78 -4.45
C LEU A 130 -2.04 -16.31 -4.48
N ARG A 131 -2.48 -15.70 -3.38
CA ARG A 131 -3.84 -15.20 -3.17
C ARG A 131 -3.82 -13.68 -3.09
N ARG A 132 -4.97 -13.06 -3.24
CA ARG A 132 -5.12 -11.60 -3.18
C ARG A 132 -4.52 -10.97 -1.92
N LYS A 133 -4.54 -11.67 -0.80
CA LYS A 133 -3.94 -11.21 0.46
C LYS A 133 -2.43 -11.40 0.56
N ASP A 134 -1.84 -12.25 -0.29
CA ASP A 134 -0.39 -12.41 -0.37
C ASP A 134 0.22 -11.20 -1.08
N VAL A 135 1.40 -10.80 -0.69
CA VAL A 135 2.02 -9.53 -1.11
C VAL A 135 3.35 -9.78 -1.79
N ILE A 136 3.56 -9.12 -2.92
CA ILE A 136 4.90 -9.00 -3.52
C ILE A 136 5.34 -7.55 -3.41
N VAL A 137 6.42 -7.32 -2.68
CA VAL A 137 7.12 -6.02 -2.60
C VAL A 137 8.00 -5.88 -3.83
N ILE A 138 7.88 -4.75 -4.54
CA ILE A 138 8.71 -4.39 -5.69
C ILE A 138 9.56 -3.18 -5.31
N LEU A 139 10.88 -3.32 -5.39
CA LEU A 139 11.84 -2.32 -4.92
C LEU A 139 12.08 -1.19 -5.94
N GLY A 140 11.01 -0.61 -6.43
CA GLY A 140 11.02 0.48 -7.39
C GLY A 140 10.90 0.03 -8.85
N ASP A 141 10.74 1.00 -9.72
CA ASP A 141 10.66 0.84 -11.17
C ASP A 141 9.68 -0.25 -11.63
N ALA A 142 8.50 -0.28 -10.99
CA ALA A 142 7.41 -1.13 -11.45
C ALA A 142 6.92 -0.71 -12.85
N GLY A 143 6.94 0.58 -13.12
CA GLY A 143 6.60 1.19 -14.39
C GLY A 143 5.09 1.32 -14.62
N PHE A 144 4.30 1.36 -13.54
CA PHE A 144 2.83 1.55 -13.64
C PHE A 144 2.46 2.96 -14.09
N ASN A 145 3.29 3.95 -13.77
CA ASN A 145 3.08 5.36 -14.05
C ASN A 145 4.18 5.94 -14.95
N TYR A 146 4.66 5.15 -15.93
CA TYR A 146 5.79 5.54 -16.76
C TYR A 146 5.41 6.50 -17.89
N TYR A 147 4.33 6.20 -18.62
CA TYR A 147 3.91 6.99 -19.79
C TYR A 147 2.86 8.06 -19.45
N GLY A 148 2.05 7.86 -18.42
CA GLY A 148 0.92 8.73 -18.07
C GLY A 148 -0.25 8.65 -19.06
N ASP A 149 -0.41 7.54 -19.79
CA ASP A 149 -1.42 7.35 -20.82
C ASP A 149 -2.05 5.94 -20.81
N LYS A 150 -2.83 5.62 -21.84
CA LYS A 150 -3.51 4.33 -22.00
C LYS A 150 -2.60 3.09 -21.94
N ARG A 151 -1.29 3.25 -22.15
CA ARG A 151 -0.31 2.16 -22.00
C ARG A 151 -0.18 1.75 -20.54
N ASP A 152 -0.23 2.70 -19.64
CA ASP A 152 -0.19 2.45 -18.20
C ASP A 152 -1.52 1.88 -17.71
N GLU A 153 -2.65 2.42 -18.17
CA GLU A 153 -3.98 1.88 -17.86
C GLU A 153 -4.11 0.41 -18.29
N LYS A 154 -3.64 0.06 -19.50
CA LYS A 154 -3.63 -1.32 -19.99
C LYS A 154 -2.81 -2.25 -19.10
N LEU A 155 -1.63 -1.80 -18.67
CA LEU A 155 -0.77 -2.57 -17.77
C LEU A 155 -1.42 -2.76 -16.39
N LYS A 156 -1.93 -1.68 -15.80
CA LYS A 156 -2.62 -1.72 -14.50
C LYS A 156 -3.83 -2.66 -14.56
N LYS A 157 -4.64 -2.59 -15.62
CA LYS A 157 -5.78 -3.49 -15.81
C LYS A 157 -5.33 -4.95 -15.85
N GLN A 158 -4.31 -5.29 -16.64
CA GLN A 158 -3.77 -6.65 -16.71
C GLN A 158 -3.30 -7.15 -15.32
N LEU A 159 -2.62 -6.31 -14.56
CA LEU A 159 -2.07 -6.68 -13.26
C LEU A 159 -3.13 -6.70 -12.14
N SER A 160 -4.19 -5.91 -12.27
CA SER A 160 -5.31 -5.96 -11.33
C SER A 160 -6.06 -7.30 -11.35
N GLU A 161 -5.97 -8.05 -12.45
CA GLU A 161 -6.53 -9.38 -12.61
C GLU A 161 -5.66 -10.50 -11.96
N VAL A 162 -4.40 -10.20 -11.64
CA VAL A 162 -3.51 -11.15 -10.96
C VAL A 162 -3.92 -11.27 -9.50
N ASN A 163 -4.03 -12.51 -9.01
CA ASN A 163 -4.52 -12.79 -7.67
C ASN A 163 -3.44 -12.59 -6.58
N VAL A 164 -2.89 -11.39 -6.51
CA VAL A 164 -1.87 -10.97 -5.53
C VAL A 164 -1.98 -9.46 -5.30
N THR A 165 -1.48 -8.96 -4.18
CA THR A 165 -1.27 -7.54 -3.96
C THR A 165 0.18 -7.19 -4.30
N LEU A 166 0.38 -6.20 -5.17
CA LEU A 166 1.69 -5.65 -5.50
C LEU A 166 1.88 -4.37 -4.67
N PHE A 167 2.93 -4.35 -3.86
CA PHE A 167 3.31 -3.20 -3.05
C PHE A 167 4.64 -2.66 -3.56
N CYS A 168 4.60 -1.49 -4.20
CA CYS A 168 5.73 -0.93 -4.94
C CYS A 168 6.38 0.20 -4.15
N ILE A 169 7.70 0.17 -4.03
CA ILE A 169 8.48 1.34 -3.66
C ILE A 169 8.58 2.25 -4.89
N TYR A 170 8.63 3.55 -4.72
CA TYR A 170 8.80 4.48 -5.82
C TYR A 170 10.20 4.31 -6.46
N GLY A 171 10.26 4.19 -7.79
CA GLY A 171 11.50 4.14 -8.56
C GLY A 171 11.79 5.47 -9.27
N ASN A 172 12.89 5.55 -10.04
CA ASN A 172 13.24 6.74 -10.81
C ASN A 172 12.63 6.75 -12.23
N LYS A 173 12.02 5.64 -12.66
CA LYS A 173 11.40 5.50 -13.99
C LYS A 173 9.86 5.49 -13.93
N GLU A 174 9.29 6.29 -13.07
CA GLU A 174 7.84 6.42 -12.96
C GLU A 174 7.44 7.71 -12.24
N LYS A 175 6.24 8.21 -12.58
CA LYS A 175 5.68 9.40 -11.94
C LYS A 175 5.24 9.08 -10.51
N ARG A 176 5.52 9.98 -9.57
CA ARG A 176 5.11 9.84 -8.17
C ARG A 176 3.60 9.77 -8.03
N PRO A 177 3.03 8.78 -7.31
CA PRO A 177 1.58 8.61 -7.21
C PRO A 177 0.89 9.82 -6.58
N GLU A 178 1.49 10.52 -5.63
CA GLU A 178 0.94 11.73 -5.00
C GLU A 178 0.75 12.90 -5.97
N THR A 179 1.41 12.87 -7.13
CA THR A 179 1.27 13.90 -8.17
C THR A 179 0.21 13.55 -9.22
N ILE A 180 -0.43 12.37 -9.10
CA ILE A 180 -1.43 11.87 -10.04
C ILE A 180 -2.81 11.95 -9.39
N ALA A 181 -3.71 12.75 -9.98
CA ALA A 181 -5.02 13.05 -9.41
C ALA A 181 -5.96 11.85 -9.19
N THR A 182 -5.72 10.71 -9.86
CA THR A 182 -6.52 9.49 -9.72
C THR A 182 -6.14 8.66 -8.51
N TYR A 183 -4.99 8.93 -7.88
CA TYR A 183 -4.55 8.22 -6.68
C TYR A 183 -5.22 8.75 -5.42
N GLY A 184 -5.69 7.83 -4.61
CA GLY A 184 -6.09 8.04 -3.22
C GLY A 184 -5.10 7.40 -2.26
N ILE A 185 -5.38 7.49 -0.96
CA ILE A 185 -4.59 6.90 0.10
C ILE A 185 -5.42 5.86 0.87
N GLN A 186 -4.75 4.83 1.35
CA GLN A 186 -5.34 3.84 2.27
C GLN A 186 -4.30 3.38 3.29
N THR A 187 -4.76 2.78 4.38
CA THR A 187 -3.86 2.11 5.32
C THR A 187 -3.48 0.74 4.79
N PHE A 188 -2.20 0.41 4.81
CA PHE A 188 -1.67 -0.89 4.44
C PHE A 188 -0.49 -1.25 5.35
N CYS A 189 -0.53 -2.43 5.97
CA CYS A 189 0.53 -2.89 6.90
C CYS A 189 0.95 -1.83 7.93
N GLY A 190 0.00 -1.10 8.51
CA GLY A 190 0.23 -0.07 9.53
C GLY A 190 0.68 1.30 9.01
N GLY A 191 1.09 1.42 7.75
CA GLY A 191 1.48 2.68 7.10
C GLY A 191 0.45 3.18 6.09
N ILE A 192 0.71 4.33 5.48
CA ILE A 192 -0.11 4.94 4.42
C ILE A 192 0.42 4.49 3.05
N ALA A 193 -0.44 3.95 2.20
CA ALA A 193 -0.11 3.60 0.83
C ALA A 193 -1.03 4.32 -0.18
N TYR A 194 -0.48 4.65 -1.34
CA TYR A 194 -1.23 5.19 -2.46
C TYR A 194 -1.84 4.08 -3.30
N TYR A 195 -3.06 4.29 -3.80
CA TYR A 195 -3.74 3.36 -4.70
C TYR A 195 -4.69 4.07 -5.65
N GLU A 196 -5.03 3.44 -6.75
CA GLU A 196 -6.14 3.88 -7.62
C GLU A 196 -7.37 3.00 -7.39
N PRO A 197 -8.58 3.57 -7.22
CA PRO A 197 -9.80 2.80 -6.99
C PRO A 197 -10.08 1.72 -8.04
N GLY A 198 -9.67 1.96 -9.29
CA GLY A 198 -9.80 0.98 -10.38
C GLY A 198 -8.85 -0.23 -10.27
N TYR A 199 -7.80 -0.15 -9.45
CA TYR A 199 -6.74 -1.15 -9.33
C TYR A 199 -6.30 -1.36 -7.86
N PRO A 200 -7.21 -1.81 -6.98
CA PRO A 200 -7.01 -1.77 -5.53
C PRO A 200 -5.90 -2.68 -4.99
N ASN A 201 -5.37 -3.57 -5.81
CA ASN A 201 -4.24 -4.44 -5.46
C ASN A 201 -2.89 -3.93 -5.98
N LEU A 202 -2.84 -2.76 -6.60
CA LEU A 202 -1.62 -2.10 -7.03
C LEU A 202 -1.37 -0.91 -6.11
N LEU A 203 -0.46 -1.09 -5.16
CA LEU A 203 -0.17 -0.12 -4.11
C LEU A 203 1.21 0.48 -4.30
N PHE A 204 1.35 1.77 -3.98
CA PHE A 204 2.64 2.40 -3.80
C PHE A 204 2.87 2.77 -2.34
N ALA A 205 4.05 2.49 -1.85
CA ALA A 205 4.49 2.98 -0.56
C ALA A 205 4.55 4.52 -0.58
N LYS A 206 4.22 5.12 0.55
CA LYS A 206 4.57 6.52 0.78
C LYS A 206 5.97 6.58 1.37
N ASP A 207 6.84 7.37 0.77
CA ASP A 207 8.21 7.52 1.26
C ASP A 207 8.25 8.05 2.69
N GLY A 208 9.15 7.49 3.52
CA GLY A 208 9.27 7.83 4.93
C GLY A 208 8.28 7.16 5.86
N GLU A 209 7.27 6.44 5.34
CA GLU A 209 6.38 5.63 6.16
C GLU A 209 7.04 4.34 6.64
N VAL A 210 6.53 3.82 7.75
CA VAL A 210 6.97 2.55 8.33
C VAL A 210 5.83 1.54 8.22
N TYR A 211 6.14 0.38 7.65
CA TYR A 211 5.18 -0.70 7.43
C TYR A 211 5.54 -1.91 8.28
N ASP A 212 4.53 -2.56 8.84
CA ASP A 212 4.67 -3.79 9.63
C ASP A 212 4.37 -5.02 8.75
N PHE A 213 5.39 -5.81 8.49
CA PHE A 213 5.26 -7.09 7.78
C PHE A 213 5.52 -8.23 8.76
N ASN A 214 4.46 -8.86 9.27
CA ASN A 214 4.54 -9.96 10.25
C ASN A 214 5.32 -9.60 11.52
N GLY A 215 5.13 -8.40 12.06
CA GLY A 215 5.78 -7.92 13.27
C GLY A 215 7.18 -7.33 13.06
N LYS A 216 7.68 -7.28 11.81
CA LYS A 216 8.90 -6.57 11.44
C LYS A 216 8.57 -5.24 10.77
N GLN A 217 9.23 -4.18 11.22
CA GLN A 217 8.99 -2.81 10.78
C GLN A 217 10.04 -2.35 9.78
N PHE A 218 9.58 -1.97 8.59
CA PHE A 218 10.43 -1.48 7.50
C PHE A 218 10.05 -0.06 7.10
N MET A 219 11.03 0.81 6.98
CA MET A 219 10.87 2.14 6.40
C MET A 219 11.10 2.09 4.89
N THR A 220 10.25 2.80 4.13
CA THR A 220 10.35 2.87 2.67
C THR A 220 10.98 4.18 2.24
N ILE A 221 11.91 4.12 1.28
CA ILE A 221 12.56 5.29 0.68
C ILE A 221 12.73 5.03 -0.81
N GLY A 222 11.95 5.72 -1.63
CA GLY A 222 11.97 5.60 -3.07
C GLY A 222 12.92 6.57 -3.76
N GLY A 223 13.11 6.34 -5.06
CA GLY A 223 13.84 7.22 -5.95
C GLY A 223 15.35 6.99 -6.00
N ALA A 224 15.93 7.41 -7.13
CA ALA A 224 17.35 7.37 -7.42
C ALA A 224 17.66 8.30 -8.60
N HIS A 225 18.91 8.64 -8.84
CA HIS A 225 19.31 9.38 -10.04
C HIS A 225 19.31 8.50 -11.30
N SER A 226 18.69 8.99 -12.38
CA SER A 226 18.67 8.32 -13.69
C SER A 226 19.97 8.53 -14.45
N VAL A 227 20.82 7.52 -14.52
CA VAL A 227 22.10 7.56 -15.26
C VAL A 227 21.92 7.77 -16.77
N ASP A 228 20.73 7.52 -17.31
CA ASP A 228 20.37 7.70 -18.72
C ASP A 228 19.53 8.96 -18.98
N LYS A 229 19.55 9.93 -18.06
CA LYS A 229 18.82 11.20 -18.16
C LYS A 229 19.00 11.90 -19.50
N LEU A 230 20.25 12.08 -19.94
CA LEU A 230 20.55 12.74 -21.20
C LEU A 230 19.94 11.99 -22.39
N ARG A 231 20.02 10.67 -22.42
CA ARG A 231 19.40 9.85 -23.44
C ARG A 231 17.87 9.98 -23.43
N CYS A 232 17.25 9.97 -22.26
CA CYS A 232 15.81 10.15 -22.16
C CYS A 232 15.36 11.49 -22.76
N LEU A 233 16.09 12.57 -22.47
CA LEU A 233 15.80 13.91 -23.00
C LEU A 233 16.02 13.98 -24.52
N GLU A 234 17.10 13.39 -25.03
CA GLU A 234 17.42 13.37 -26.48
C GLU A 234 16.43 12.54 -27.29
N GLU A 235 15.99 11.39 -26.76
CA GLU A 235 15.06 10.47 -27.43
C GLU A 235 13.58 10.79 -27.16
N GLY A 236 13.28 11.82 -26.36
CA GLY A 236 11.90 12.19 -25.96
C GLY A 236 11.22 11.12 -25.12
N LEU A 237 11.98 10.34 -24.35
CA LEU A 237 11.47 9.38 -23.40
C LEU A 237 11.06 10.06 -22.10
N PRO A 238 10.15 9.49 -21.31
CA PRO A 238 9.78 10.04 -20.01
C PRO A 238 11.00 10.20 -19.10
N PHE A 239 11.09 11.37 -18.49
CA PHE A 239 12.03 11.71 -17.43
C PHE A 239 11.28 12.45 -16.32
N PHE A 240 11.63 12.20 -15.08
CA PHE A 240 10.94 12.73 -13.91
C PHE A 240 11.91 13.58 -13.10
N GLU A 241 11.63 14.87 -12.97
CA GLU A 241 12.51 15.80 -12.24
C GLU A 241 12.51 15.52 -10.73
N ASP A 242 11.45 14.89 -10.23
CA ASP A 242 11.25 14.48 -8.83
C ASP A 242 11.73 13.03 -8.56
N GLU A 243 12.62 12.50 -9.40
CA GLU A 243 13.11 11.12 -9.33
C GLU A 243 13.87 10.79 -8.04
N MET A 244 14.43 11.78 -7.36
CA MET A 244 15.16 11.62 -6.09
C MET A 244 14.35 12.18 -4.90
N PRO A 245 14.61 11.70 -3.66
CA PRO A 245 14.02 12.28 -2.47
C PRO A 245 14.41 13.74 -2.29
N SER A 246 13.43 14.62 -2.03
CA SER A 246 13.69 16.04 -1.76
C SER A 246 14.38 16.24 -0.40
N ALA A 247 14.98 17.41 -0.20
CA ALA A 247 15.62 17.78 1.06
C ALA A 247 14.62 17.77 2.24
N GLU A 248 13.38 18.17 1.98
CA GLU A 248 12.29 18.17 2.96
C GLU A 248 11.94 16.75 3.37
N LEU A 249 11.79 15.83 2.41
CA LEU A 249 11.51 14.42 2.65
C LEU A 249 12.66 13.76 3.43
N LYS A 250 13.92 14.01 3.03
CA LYS A 250 15.10 13.52 3.77
C LYS A 250 15.06 13.96 5.23
N SER A 251 14.76 15.23 5.49
CA SER A 251 14.65 15.77 6.85
C SER A 251 13.47 15.18 7.65
N GLU A 252 12.34 14.87 6.99
CA GLU A 252 11.19 14.23 7.63
C GLU A 252 11.53 12.78 8.03
N ILE A 253 12.19 12.04 7.15
CA ILE A 253 12.66 10.67 7.40
C ILE A 253 13.61 10.65 8.60
N GLU A 254 14.60 11.55 8.64
CA GLU A 254 15.54 11.63 9.74
C GLU A 254 14.85 11.93 11.07
N ARG A 255 13.91 12.87 11.11
CA ARG A 255 13.11 13.18 12.30
C ARG A 255 12.28 11.97 12.76
N THR A 256 11.72 11.21 11.81
CA THR A 256 10.95 10.00 12.12
C THR A 256 11.84 8.93 12.73
N LEU A 257 13.05 8.74 12.21
CA LEU A 257 14.04 7.80 12.75
C LEU A 257 14.56 8.26 14.11
N ASP A 258 14.84 9.54 14.29
CA ASP A 258 15.27 10.11 15.60
C ASP A 258 14.20 9.90 16.67
N ALA A 259 12.93 10.14 16.35
CA ALA A 259 11.81 9.90 17.26
C ALA A 259 11.66 8.42 17.65
N ARG A 260 12.17 7.50 16.82
CA ARG A 260 12.23 6.04 17.08
C ARG A 260 13.52 5.60 17.75
N GLY A 261 14.38 6.54 18.18
CA GLY A 261 15.66 6.26 18.78
C GLY A 261 16.69 5.68 17.81
N ASN A 262 16.57 6.00 16.52
CA ASN A 262 17.40 5.50 15.44
C ASN A 262 17.46 3.97 15.38
N LYS A 263 16.31 3.33 15.55
CA LYS A 263 16.16 1.86 15.49
C LYS A 263 14.96 1.46 14.66
N ILE A 264 15.18 0.50 13.73
CA ILE A 264 14.15 -0.10 12.89
C ILE A 264 14.61 -1.51 12.48
N ASP A 265 13.67 -2.41 12.12
CA ASP A 265 14.06 -3.76 11.67
C ASP A 265 14.71 -3.72 10.29
N GLY A 266 14.29 -2.82 9.41
CA GLY A 266 14.96 -2.68 8.12
C GLY A 266 14.48 -1.55 7.23
N PHE A 267 15.09 -1.49 6.06
CA PHE A 267 14.79 -0.53 5.00
C PHE A 267 14.39 -1.21 3.70
N LEU A 268 13.42 -0.63 3.01
CA LEU A 268 13.03 -0.96 1.64
C LEU A 268 13.29 0.28 0.79
N THR A 269 14.35 0.27 0.01
CA THR A 269 14.75 1.44 -0.77
C THR A 269 14.82 1.11 -2.26
N HIS A 270 14.77 2.14 -3.14
CA HIS A 270 15.03 1.90 -4.54
C HIS A 270 16.53 1.77 -4.80
N THR A 271 17.35 2.75 -4.42
CA THR A 271 18.81 2.66 -4.48
C THR A 271 19.43 2.22 -3.14
N CYS A 272 20.76 2.11 -3.06
CA CYS A 272 21.49 1.59 -1.89
C CYS A 272 22.40 2.68 -1.27
N PRO A 273 22.90 2.46 -0.02
CA PRO A 273 23.98 3.29 0.53
C PRO A 273 25.23 3.29 -0.37
N LEU A 274 25.95 4.41 -0.40
CA LEU A 274 27.08 4.69 -1.30
C LEU A 274 28.14 3.58 -1.32
N SER A 275 28.51 3.06 -0.15
CA SER A 275 29.54 2.02 -0.02
C SER A 275 29.15 0.66 -0.63
N PHE A 276 27.87 0.47 -0.97
CA PHE A 276 27.36 -0.77 -1.54
C PHE A 276 27.05 -0.69 -3.04
N ILE A 277 27.28 0.46 -3.69
CA ILE A 277 27.08 0.59 -5.13
C ILE A 277 27.90 -0.49 -5.87
N PRO A 278 27.26 -1.36 -6.67
CA PRO A 278 27.95 -2.44 -7.37
C PRO A 278 28.73 -1.87 -8.57
N THR A 279 30.01 -1.56 -8.37
CA THR A 279 30.86 -0.94 -9.41
C THR A 279 30.97 -1.81 -10.66
N GLU A 280 30.87 -3.12 -10.53
CA GLU A 280 30.86 -4.08 -11.64
C GLU A 280 29.62 -3.95 -12.55
N ALA A 281 28.48 -3.50 -12.03
CA ALA A 281 27.26 -3.29 -12.83
C ALA A 281 27.46 -2.19 -13.88
N PHE A 282 28.31 -1.19 -13.60
CA PHE A 282 28.63 -0.12 -14.53
C PHE A 282 29.61 -0.52 -15.62
N VAL A 283 30.41 -1.56 -15.43
CA VAL A 283 31.36 -2.06 -16.43
C VAL A 283 30.64 -2.76 -17.57
N SER A 284 29.58 -3.56 -17.27
CA SER A 284 28.81 -4.26 -18.30
C SER A 284 28.00 -3.31 -19.18
N THR A 285 27.50 -2.21 -18.61
CA THR A 285 26.75 -1.18 -19.35
C THR A 285 27.65 -0.40 -20.31
N ARG A 286 28.93 -0.27 -19.99
CA ARG A 286 29.92 0.34 -20.91
C ARG A 286 30.10 -0.44 -22.22
N CYS A 287 30.11 -1.78 -22.18
CA CYS A 287 30.20 -2.60 -23.37
C CYS A 287 29.00 -2.45 -24.30
N ALA A 288 27.80 -2.32 -23.75
CA ALA A 288 26.58 -2.20 -24.56
C ALA A 288 26.39 -0.83 -25.22
N VAL A 289 26.94 0.25 -24.64
CA VAL A 289 26.88 1.61 -25.20
C VAL A 289 28.03 1.87 -26.18
N SER A 290 29.19 1.19 -26.01
CA SER A 290 30.38 1.41 -26.89
C SER A 290 30.28 0.77 -28.26
N GLU A 291 29.37 -0.21 -28.45
CA GLU A 291 29.24 -0.88 -29.77
C GLU A 291 28.32 -0.16 -30.75
N SER A 292 27.48 0.76 -30.33
CA SER A 292 26.48 1.33 -31.24
C SER A 292 26.80 2.70 -31.85
N LYS A 293 27.66 3.57 -31.29
CA LYS A 293 28.05 4.88 -31.89
C LYS A 293 29.28 5.53 -31.20
N ILE A 294 30.48 5.04 -31.36
CA ILE A 294 31.67 5.86 -31.13
C ILE A 294 32.50 5.89 -32.38
N ASN A 295 32.34 6.96 -33.17
CA ASN A 295 33.35 7.38 -34.11
C ASN A 295 34.63 7.72 -33.34
N ALA A 296 35.62 6.83 -33.48
CA ALA A 296 36.92 6.92 -32.86
C ALA A 296 37.63 8.24 -33.20
N LYS A 297 37.55 9.24 -32.34
CA LYS A 297 38.50 10.36 -32.39
C LYS A 297 38.81 11.04 -31.06
N ASN A 298 38.33 10.62 -29.92
CA ASN A 298 38.88 11.11 -28.65
C ASN A 298 38.75 10.03 -27.56
N LYS A 299 39.84 9.26 -27.39
CA LYS A 299 40.04 8.42 -26.20
C LYS A 299 40.38 9.32 -25.01
N THR A 300 39.42 9.70 -24.24
CA THR A 300 39.61 9.99 -22.83
C THR A 300 38.52 9.22 -22.10
N ASP A 301 38.94 8.17 -21.40
CA ASP A 301 38.13 7.36 -20.50
C ASP A 301 37.66 8.24 -19.34
N THR A 302 36.51 8.89 -19.52
CA THR A 302 35.80 9.54 -18.43
C THR A 302 34.41 8.93 -18.34
N TYR A 303 34.10 8.35 -17.19
CA TYR A 303 32.74 8.09 -16.79
C TYR A 303 31.89 9.33 -17.05
N PRO A 304 30.56 9.20 -17.30
CA PRO A 304 29.72 10.38 -17.28
C PRO A 304 29.98 11.07 -15.94
N LEU A 305 30.62 12.23 -16.02
CA LEU A 305 31.16 12.99 -14.89
C LEU A 305 30.05 13.59 -14.00
N ASP A 306 28.78 13.24 -14.23
CA ASP A 306 27.64 13.94 -13.67
C ASP A 306 26.56 12.98 -13.15
N ILE A 307 26.96 11.89 -12.49
CA ILE A 307 26.01 11.05 -11.73
C ILE A 307 25.83 11.69 -10.36
N ASP A 308 24.64 12.22 -10.11
CA ASP A 308 24.26 12.72 -8.79
C ASP A 308 24.09 11.54 -7.82
N ARG A 309 24.95 11.46 -6.83
CA ARG A 309 24.96 10.42 -5.78
C ARG A 309 24.47 10.93 -4.43
N SER A 310 23.88 12.10 -4.39
CA SER A 310 23.43 12.72 -3.15
C SER A 310 22.38 11.89 -2.39
N THR A 311 21.66 11.01 -3.09
CA THR A 311 20.75 10.05 -2.43
C THR A 311 21.52 8.91 -1.78
N GLU A 312 22.47 8.30 -2.48
CA GLU A 312 23.29 7.21 -1.96
C GLU A 312 24.21 7.67 -0.81
N GLU A 313 24.76 8.89 -0.90
CA GLU A 313 25.55 9.53 0.18
C GLU A 313 24.70 9.76 1.42
N TRP A 314 23.47 10.23 1.24
CA TRP A 314 22.55 10.41 2.34
C TRP A 314 22.12 9.07 2.97
N LEU A 315 21.85 8.05 2.14
CA LEU A 315 21.55 6.69 2.64
C LEU A 315 22.73 6.09 3.38
N GLU A 316 23.98 6.40 2.99
CA GLU A 316 25.18 6.02 3.74
C GLU A 316 25.17 6.62 5.14
N GLY A 317 24.81 7.90 5.27
CA GLY A 317 24.65 8.55 6.57
C GLY A 317 23.57 7.90 7.43
N LEU A 318 22.44 7.48 6.84
CA LEU A 318 21.42 6.73 7.57
C LEU A 318 21.93 5.36 8.03
N LYS A 319 22.66 4.64 7.17
CA LYS A 319 23.26 3.34 7.49
C LYS A 319 24.20 3.44 8.70
N GLU A 320 24.95 4.52 8.82
CA GLU A 320 25.89 4.73 9.94
C GLU A 320 25.17 5.12 11.24
N LYS A 321 24.04 5.84 11.12
CA LYS A 321 23.31 6.42 12.26
C LYS A 321 22.28 5.46 12.84
N VAL A 322 21.63 4.62 12.02
CA VAL A 322 20.45 3.83 12.39
C VAL A 322 20.83 2.38 12.62
N SER A 323 20.35 1.80 13.72
CA SER A 323 20.45 0.35 13.97
C SER A 323 19.36 -0.38 13.22
N PHE A 324 19.73 -1.33 12.32
CA PHE A 324 18.81 -2.13 11.54
C PHE A 324 19.34 -3.56 11.33
N GLU A 325 18.45 -4.49 10.98
CA GLU A 325 18.79 -5.91 10.71
C GLU A 325 18.99 -6.17 9.22
N GLU A 326 18.09 -5.65 8.36
CA GLU A 326 18.04 -5.96 6.94
C GLU A 326 17.82 -4.70 6.10
N TRP A 327 18.41 -4.68 4.90
CA TRP A 327 18.20 -3.61 3.93
C TRP A 327 18.00 -4.21 2.54
N TYR A 328 16.90 -3.89 1.89
CA TYR A 328 16.58 -4.37 0.55
C TYR A 328 16.54 -3.20 -0.43
N CYS A 329 17.17 -3.35 -1.60
CA CYS A 329 17.17 -2.33 -2.64
C CYS A 329 17.14 -2.95 -4.06
N GLY A 330 16.73 -2.16 -5.05
CA GLY A 330 16.70 -2.47 -6.48
C GLY A 330 17.70 -1.66 -7.28
N HIS A 331 17.24 -0.99 -8.35
CA HIS A 331 17.92 0.00 -9.19
C HIS A 331 19.09 -0.51 -10.03
N TYR A 332 19.99 -1.29 -9.47
CA TYR A 332 21.24 -1.72 -10.14
C TYR A 332 21.08 -2.95 -11.02
N HIS A 333 19.90 -3.55 -11.09
CA HIS A 333 19.58 -4.72 -11.89
C HIS A 333 20.49 -5.94 -11.62
N VAL A 334 20.91 -6.11 -10.38
CA VAL A 334 21.71 -7.24 -9.92
C VAL A 334 21.06 -7.95 -8.75
N ASP A 335 21.19 -9.26 -8.68
CA ASP A 335 20.84 -10.05 -7.50
C ASP A 335 22.13 -10.31 -6.71
N LYS A 336 22.30 -9.64 -5.54
CA LYS A 336 23.53 -9.65 -4.76
C LYS A 336 23.27 -9.48 -3.27
N VAL A 337 24.00 -10.21 -2.46
CA VAL A 337 23.97 -10.10 -1.00
C VAL A 337 25.31 -9.56 -0.50
N LEU A 338 25.28 -8.48 0.27
CA LEU A 338 26.44 -7.80 0.84
C LEU A 338 26.19 -7.56 2.33
N GLY A 339 26.60 -8.52 3.17
CA GLY A 339 26.28 -8.48 4.60
C GLY A 339 24.77 -8.55 4.86
N ASN A 340 24.22 -7.52 5.47
CA ASN A 340 22.79 -7.38 5.73
C ASN A 340 22.03 -6.56 4.65
N ILE A 341 22.70 -6.23 3.54
CA ILE A 341 22.09 -5.55 2.39
C ILE A 341 21.87 -6.54 1.26
N ARG A 342 20.66 -6.53 0.68
CA ARG A 342 20.24 -7.39 -0.42
C ARG A 342 19.79 -6.54 -1.60
N MET A 343 20.50 -6.62 -2.71
CA MET A 343 20.10 -6.05 -3.99
C MET A 343 19.31 -7.08 -4.76
N LEU A 344 18.17 -6.70 -5.30
CA LEU A 344 17.29 -7.62 -6.02
C LEU A 344 16.93 -7.07 -7.40
N HIS A 345 16.81 -7.97 -8.35
CA HIS A 345 16.32 -7.70 -9.69
C HIS A 345 15.36 -8.79 -10.18
N HIS A 346 15.87 -9.98 -10.43
CA HIS A 346 15.09 -11.09 -10.97
C HIS A 346 14.55 -12.06 -9.94
N GLU A 347 15.22 -12.18 -8.81
CA GLU A 347 14.85 -13.12 -7.74
C GLU A 347 13.57 -12.69 -7.02
N PHE A 348 12.85 -13.70 -6.54
CA PHE A 348 11.70 -13.54 -5.64
C PHE A 348 12.07 -14.23 -4.33
N LEU A 349 12.38 -13.47 -3.31
CA LEU A 349 12.72 -14.01 -2.00
C LEU A 349 11.50 -14.01 -1.07
N PRO A 350 11.33 -15.05 -0.23
CA PRO A 350 10.44 -14.95 0.93
C PRO A 350 10.84 -13.75 1.78
N PHE A 351 9.86 -12.95 2.19
CA PHE A 351 10.07 -11.72 2.94
C PHE A 351 9.25 -11.80 4.24
N CYS A 352 9.87 -11.56 5.38
CA CYS A 352 9.22 -11.62 6.69
C CYS A 352 8.39 -12.92 6.87
N ALA A 353 8.94 -14.07 6.46
CA ALA A 353 8.28 -15.34 6.64
C ALA A 353 8.05 -15.59 8.14
N ASN A 354 6.85 -16.10 8.48
CA ASN A 354 6.60 -16.52 9.86
C ASN A 354 7.57 -17.65 10.22
N THR A 355 8.42 -17.42 11.21
CA THR A 355 9.37 -18.42 11.73
C THR A 355 8.69 -19.49 12.59
N GLY A 356 7.37 -19.65 12.47
CA GLY A 356 6.54 -20.61 13.17
C GLY A 356 6.12 -21.77 12.25
N ASN A 357 6.82 -22.91 12.37
CA ASN A 357 6.43 -24.24 11.93
C ASN A 357 6.33 -24.53 10.42
N ASP A 358 7.47 -24.60 9.74
CA ASP A 358 7.68 -25.61 8.70
C ASP A 358 8.74 -26.60 9.23
N VAL A 359 8.27 -27.60 10.01
CA VAL A 359 9.00 -28.85 10.32
C VAL A 359 8.11 -29.98 9.92
#